data_f9408750d54ab624a7b16fa481a9c3fe
#
_entry.id   f9408750d54ab624a7b16fa481a9c3fe
#
_cell.length_a   1.000
_cell.length_b   1.000
_cell.length_c   1.000
_cell.angle_alpha   90.00
_cell.angle_beta   90.00
_cell.angle_gamma   90.00
#
_symmetry.space_group_name_H-M   'P 1'
#
loop_
_entity.id
_entity.type
_entity.pdbx_description
1 polymer ?
#
loop_
_entity_poly.entity_id
_entity_poly.type
_entity_poly.pdbx_seq_one_letter_code
_entity_poly.pdbx_strand_id
1 'polypeptide(L)'
;LAAQSSWRDISEVSFTDGDRYLLANLIYCEAGGEPYEGQVAVGAVVINRVLSSVFPNTLSGVIYQSGQFEPVSTGRLALALAEDRATDSCYRAADEAMSGVTNVGNCVFFRTPIPGLEGINIGGHVFY
;
A
#
# COMPACT_ATOMS: atom_id res chain seq x y z
N LEU A 1 -16.60 13.50 -1.81
CA LEU A 1 -16.19 14.16 -0.58
C LEU A 1 -15.13 15.21 -0.89
N ALA A 2 -15.10 16.27 -0.09
CA ALA A 2 -14.15 17.37 -0.30
C ALA A 2 -12.69 16.88 -0.32
N ALA A 3 -12.33 15.94 0.55
CA ALA A 3 -10.99 15.39 0.62
C ALA A 3 -10.58 14.71 -0.69
N GLN A 4 -11.54 14.11 -1.39
CA GLN A 4 -11.27 13.40 -2.64
C GLN A 4 -11.02 14.36 -3.81
N SER A 5 -11.57 15.57 -3.75
CA SER A 5 -11.36 16.56 -4.80
C SER A 5 -9.95 17.17 -4.78
N SER A 6 -9.18 16.92 -3.71
CA SER A 6 -7.82 17.43 -3.53
C SER A 6 -6.73 16.40 -3.84
N TRP A 7 -7.07 15.32 -4.54
CA TRP A 7 -6.11 14.29 -4.91
C TRP A 7 -5.10 14.82 -5.92
N ARG A 8 -3.83 14.47 -5.70
CA ARG A 8 -2.77 14.76 -6.66
C ARG A 8 -2.84 13.78 -7.82
N ASP A 9 -2.33 14.17 -8.97
CA ASP A 9 -2.08 13.25 -10.07
C ASP A 9 -0.77 12.51 -9.78
N ILE A 10 -0.71 11.22 -10.13
CA ILE A 10 0.49 10.43 -9.88
C ILE A 10 1.72 10.98 -10.61
N SER A 11 1.53 11.66 -11.73
CA SER A 11 2.63 12.32 -12.46
C SER A 11 3.30 13.42 -11.67
N GLU A 12 2.64 13.93 -10.61
CA GLU A 12 3.18 14.98 -9.75
C GLU A 12 4.09 14.42 -8.64
N VAL A 13 4.20 13.09 -8.54
CA VAL A 13 4.96 12.44 -7.48
C VAL A 13 6.11 11.65 -8.09
N SER A 14 7.31 11.83 -7.55
CA SER A 14 8.48 11.05 -7.93
C SER A 14 8.77 10.02 -6.86
N PHE A 15 9.05 8.80 -7.28
CA PHE A 15 9.44 7.72 -6.38
C PHE A 15 10.90 7.34 -6.62
N THR A 16 11.61 7.02 -5.53
CA THR A 16 13.02 6.62 -5.56
C THR A 16 13.15 5.11 -5.51
N ASP A 17 14.36 4.61 -5.75
CA ASP A 17 14.65 3.18 -5.54
C ASP A 17 14.43 2.77 -4.08
N GLY A 18 14.72 3.69 -3.14
CA GLY A 18 14.43 3.45 -1.72
C GLY A 18 12.95 3.33 -1.43
N ASP A 19 12.11 4.11 -2.11
CA ASP A 19 10.66 3.99 -2.01
C ASP A 19 10.18 2.62 -2.53
N ARG A 20 10.73 2.18 -3.64
CA ARG A 20 10.42 0.87 -4.23
C ARG A 20 10.77 -0.25 -3.26
N TYR A 21 11.96 -0.19 -2.67
CA TYR A 21 12.43 -1.16 -1.68
C TYR A 21 11.49 -1.20 -0.46
N LEU A 22 11.14 -0.04 0.07
CA LEU A 22 10.26 0.07 1.23
C LEU A 22 8.87 -0.47 0.92
N LEU A 23 8.28 -0.06 -0.20
CA LEU A 23 6.93 -0.50 -0.58
C LEU A 23 6.89 -2.01 -0.83
N ALA A 24 7.86 -2.55 -1.55
CA ALA A 24 7.90 -3.99 -1.82
C ALA A 24 7.97 -4.81 -0.53
N ASN A 25 8.75 -4.37 0.45
CA ASN A 25 8.87 -5.07 1.72
C ASN A 25 7.63 -4.90 2.61
N LEU A 26 6.95 -3.75 2.53
CA LEU A 26 5.65 -3.62 3.19
C LEU A 26 4.62 -4.56 2.56
N ILE A 27 4.56 -4.63 1.23
CA ILE A 27 3.67 -5.56 0.52
C ILE A 27 3.95 -7.00 0.96
N TYR A 28 5.22 -7.37 1.10
CA TYR A 28 5.59 -8.69 1.59
C TYR A 28 4.99 -8.94 2.99
N CYS A 29 5.12 -7.99 3.90
CA CYS A 29 4.60 -8.14 5.26
C CYS A 29 3.08 -8.26 5.29
N GLU A 30 2.39 -7.49 4.46
CA GLU A 30 0.92 -7.40 4.48
C GLU A 30 0.26 -8.44 3.59
N ALA A 31 0.89 -8.85 2.49
CA ALA A 31 0.26 -9.65 1.45
C ALA A 31 1.21 -10.64 0.75
N GLY A 32 2.34 -10.98 1.36
CA GLY A 32 3.32 -11.87 0.73
C GLY A 32 2.77 -13.25 0.42
N GLY A 33 1.81 -13.72 1.19
CA GLY A 33 1.13 -15.00 0.96
C GLY A 33 -0.18 -14.88 0.19
N GLU A 34 -0.56 -13.68 -0.23
CA GLU A 34 -1.80 -13.43 -0.96
C GLU A 34 -1.60 -13.60 -2.47
N PRO A 35 -2.69 -13.78 -3.24
CA PRO A 35 -2.62 -13.73 -4.70
C PRO A 35 -1.98 -12.41 -5.16
N TYR A 36 -1.40 -12.42 -6.35
CA TYR A 36 -0.73 -11.24 -6.90
C TYR A 36 -1.65 -10.01 -6.92
N GLU A 37 -2.92 -10.20 -7.27
CA GLU A 37 -3.92 -9.13 -7.26
C GLU A 37 -4.06 -8.48 -5.88
N GLY A 38 -3.91 -9.26 -4.82
CA GLY A 38 -3.92 -8.74 -3.45
C GLY A 38 -2.68 -7.92 -3.14
N GLN A 39 -1.53 -8.31 -3.67
CA GLN A 39 -0.30 -7.55 -3.52
C GLN A 39 -0.38 -6.21 -4.25
N VAL A 40 -0.92 -6.21 -5.48
CA VAL A 40 -1.17 -4.97 -6.24
C VAL A 40 -2.14 -4.07 -5.48
N ALA A 41 -3.19 -4.64 -4.91
CA ALA A 41 -4.21 -3.89 -4.17
C ALA A 41 -3.62 -3.20 -2.92
N VAL A 42 -2.77 -3.89 -2.17
CA VAL A 42 -2.08 -3.28 -1.01
C VAL A 42 -1.20 -2.13 -1.48
N GLY A 43 -0.42 -2.32 -2.54
CA GLY A 43 0.39 -1.26 -3.12
C GLY A 43 -0.45 -0.07 -3.57
N ALA A 44 -1.59 -0.33 -4.21
CA ALA A 44 -2.50 0.72 -4.66
C ALA A 44 -3.05 1.56 -3.50
N VAL A 45 -3.41 0.92 -2.38
CA VAL A 45 -3.87 1.64 -1.19
C VAL A 45 -2.79 2.59 -0.67
N VAL A 46 -1.54 2.14 -0.59
CA VAL A 46 -0.44 2.99 -0.13
C VAL A 46 -0.26 4.19 -1.06
N ILE A 47 -0.23 3.96 -2.36
CA ILE A 47 -0.08 5.05 -3.34
C ILE A 47 -1.28 5.99 -3.30
N ASN A 48 -2.51 5.46 -3.18
CA ASN A 48 -3.70 6.30 -3.04
C ASN A 48 -3.57 7.24 -1.83
N ARG A 49 -3.06 6.77 -0.70
CA ARG A 49 -2.82 7.63 0.46
C ARG A 49 -1.82 8.73 0.15
N VAL A 50 -0.74 8.41 -0.56
CA VAL A 50 0.26 9.42 -0.96
C VAL A 50 -0.37 10.52 -1.82
N LEU A 51 -1.31 10.15 -2.69
CA LEU A 51 -1.98 11.10 -3.58
C LEU A 51 -3.08 11.89 -2.89
N SER A 52 -3.63 11.37 -1.80
CA SER A 52 -4.74 12.02 -1.07
C SER A 52 -4.22 13.13 -0.16
N SER A 53 -4.94 14.26 -0.12
CA SER A 53 -4.56 15.38 0.73
C SER A 53 -4.79 15.14 2.23
N VAL A 54 -5.50 14.05 2.60
CA VAL A 54 -5.79 13.76 4.01
C VAL A 54 -4.79 12.81 4.66
N PHE A 55 -3.80 12.37 3.91
CA PHE A 55 -2.71 11.51 4.40
C PHE A 55 -1.36 12.21 4.18
N PRO A 56 -0.28 11.72 4.81
CA PRO A 56 1.05 12.25 4.50
C PRO A 56 1.34 12.21 3.01
N ASN A 57 2.14 13.14 2.52
CA ASN A 57 2.35 13.32 1.07
C ASN A 57 3.58 12.59 0.53
N THR A 58 4.22 11.75 1.33
CA THR A 58 5.35 10.93 0.91
C THR A 58 5.09 9.48 1.21
N LEU A 59 5.75 8.57 0.48
CA LEU A 59 5.59 7.14 0.69
C LEU A 59 6.01 6.75 2.11
N SER A 60 7.18 7.17 2.56
CA SER A 60 7.63 6.86 3.91
C SER A 60 6.72 7.47 4.97
N GLY A 61 6.22 8.69 4.73
CA GLY A 61 5.28 9.34 5.64
C GLY A 61 3.99 8.53 5.80
N VAL A 62 3.47 7.99 4.71
CA VAL A 62 2.28 7.13 4.73
C VAL A 62 2.56 5.83 5.48
N ILE A 63 3.64 5.14 5.12
CA ILE A 63 3.94 3.83 5.70
C ILE A 63 4.24 3.92 7.19
N TYR A 64 5.00 4.93 7.61
CA TYR A 64 5.38 5.09 9.01
C TYR A 64 4.38 5.94 9.81
N GLN A 65 3.26 6.32 9.24
CA GLN A 65 2.21 7.02 9.99
C GLN A 65 1.75 6.15 11.18
N SER A 66 1.72 6.76 12.37
CA SER A 66 1.43 6.03 13.60
C SER A 66 0.11 5.27 13.52
N GLY A 67 0.15 3.99 13.88
CA GLY A 67 -1.05 3.15 13.99
C GLY A 67 -1.66 2.67 12.68
N GLN A 68 -1.03 2.92 11.52
CA GLN A 68 -1.64 2.57 10.24
C GLN A 68 -1.24 1.19 9.73
N PHE A 69 0.01 0.80 9.87
CA PHE A 69 0.48 -0.51 9.39
C PHE A 69 1.12 -1.28 10.55
N GLU A 70 0.49 -2.39 10.94
CA GLU A 70 0.94 -3.22 12.05
C GLU A 70 2.41 -3.65 11.94
N PRO A 71 2.91 -4.07 10.75
CA PRO A 71 4.31 -4.49 10.64
C PRO A 71 5.33 -3.44 11.07
N VAL A 72 4.96 -2.16 11.08
CA VAL A 72 5.83 -1.10 11.58
C VAL A 72 6.01 -1.22 13.09
N SER A 73 4.90 -1.35 13.83
CA SER A 73 4.95 -1.38 15.30
C SER A 73 5.44 -2.72 15.86
N THR A 74 5.29 -3.80 15.11
CA THR A 74 5.71 -5.15 15.56
C THR A 74 7.17 -5.46 15.26
N GLY A 75 7.85 -4.61 14.46
CA GLY A 75 9.22 -4.87 14.01
C GLY A 75 9.30 -5.77 12.77
N ARG A 76 8.18 -6.27 12.25
CA ARG A 76 8.18 -7.15 11.09
C ARG A 76 8.67 -6.44 9.83
N LEU A 77 8.31 -5.16 9.65
CA LEU A 77 8.80 -4.38 8.52
C LEU A 77 10.32 -4.15 8.65
N ALA A 78 10.80 -3.79 9.83
CA ALA A 78 12.23 -3.58 10.05
C ALA A 78 13.04 -4.84 9.72
N LEU A 79 12.53 -6.02 10.10
CA LEU A 79 13.17 -7.29 9.79
C LEU A 79 13.15 -7.58 8.29
N ALA A 80 12.02 -7.34 7.64
CA ALA A 80 11.91 -7.53 6.19
C ALA A 80 12.88 -6.62 5.43
N LEU A 81 13.02 -5.37 5.86
CA LEU A 81 13.95 -4.42 5.25
C LEU A 81 15.41 -4.83 5.48
N ALA A 82 15.72 -5.36 6.67
CA ALA A 82 17.09 -5.78 6.99
C ALA A 82 17.56 -6.94 6.11
N GLU A 83 16.63 -7.81 5.70
CA GLU A 83 16.94 -9.03 4.95
C GLU A 83 16.47 -9.00 3.50
N ASP A 84 15.80 -7.93 3.09
CA ASP A 84 15.13 -7.82 1.79
C ASP A 84 14.27 -9.07 1.51
N ARG A 85 13.24 -9.24 2.30
CA ARG A 85 12.36 -10.41 2.20
C ARG A 85 11.36 -10.34 1.05
N ALA A 86 11.18 -9.17 0.46
CA ALA A 86 10.25 -9.00 -0.66
C ALA A 86 10.60 -9.93 -1.80
N THR A 87 9.57 -10.60 -2.32
CA THR A 87 9.72 -11.49 -3.48
C THR A 87 9.67 -10.70 -4.78
N ASP A 88 10.00 -11.35 -5.90
CA ASP A 88 9.88 -10.71 -7.22
C ASP A 88 8.47 -10.19 -7.47
N SER A 89 7.44 -10.94 -7.05
CA SER A 89 6.05 -10.49 -7.22
C SER A 89 5.75 -9.25 -6.40
N CYS A 90 6.30 -9.14 -5.20
CA CYS A 90 6.14 -7.94 -4.36
C CYS A 90 6.77 -6.71 -5.04
N TYR A 91 7.94 -6.87 -5.64
CA TYR A 91 8.57 -5.80 -6.38
C TYR A 91 7.78 -5.40 -7.62
N ARG A 92 7.25 -6.37 -8.37
CA ARG A 92 6.38 -6.08 -9.51
C ARG A 92 5.11 -5.35 -9.09
N ALA A 93 4.51 -5.77 -7.98
CA ALA A 93 3.32 -5.11 -7.45
C ALA A 93 3.63 -3.66 -7.03
N ALA A 94 4.79 -3.44 -6.40
CA ALA A 94 5.25 -2.10 -6.05
C ALA A 94 5.45 -1.24 -7.31
N ASP A 95 6.08 -1.79 -8.34
CA ASP A 95 6.30 -1.08 -9.62
C ASP A 95 4.97 -0.68 -10.25
N GLU A 96 3.99 -1.60 -10.29
CA GLU A 96 2.67 -1.30 -10.84
C GLU A 96 1.98 -0.19 -10.05
N ALA A 97 1.98 -0.28 -8.72
CA ALA A 97 1.34 0.74 -7.89
C ALA A 97 1.99 2.12 -8.09
N MET A 98 3.32 2.18 -8.11
CA MET A 98 4.06 3.43 -8.30
C MET A 98 3.87 4.01 -9.71
N SER A 99 3.44 3.21 -10.67
CA SER A 99 3.11 3.68 -12.02
C SER A 99 1.63 4.06 -12.17
N GLY A 100 0.84 3.92 -11.12
CA GLY A 100 -0.56 4.33 -11.12
C GLY A 100 -1.55 3.20 -11.37
N VAL A 101 -1.09 1.95 -11.46
CA VAL A 101 -1.99 0.81 -11.63
C VAL A 101 -2.74 0.56 -10.33
N THR A 102 -4.06 0.42 -10.43
CA THR A 102 -4.91 0.09 -9.30
C THR A 102 -6.00 -0.88 -9.73
N ASN A 103 -6.29 -1.85 -8.89
CA ASN A 103 -7.44 -2.74 -9.05
C ASN A 103 -8.50 -2.51 -7.95
N VAL A 104 -8.33 -1.45 -7.17
CA VAL A 104 -9.23 -1.09 -6.06
C VAL A 104 -9.67 0.38 -6.12
N GLY A 105 -9.54 1.02 -7.29
CA GLY A 105 -9.95 2.42 -7.45
C GLY A 105 -9.25 3.33 -6.45
N ASN A 106 -10.05 4.13 -5.74
CA ASN A 106 -9.56 5.11 -4.77
C ASN A 106 -9.56 4.58 -3.32
N CYS A 107 -9.62 3.27 -3.11
CA CYS A 107 -9.60 2.72 -1.76
C CYS A 107 -8.33 3.13 -1.03
N VAL A 108 -8.47 3.50 0.24
CA VAL A 108 -7.37 3.94 1.09
C VAL A 108 -7.22 3.10 2.35
N PHE A 109 -8.06 2.06 2.52
CA PHE A 109 -8.02 1.14 3.64
C PHE A 109 -8.13 -0.31 3.16
N PHE A 110 -7.57 -1.21 3.95
CA PHE A 110 -7.86 -2.63 3.80
C PHE A 110 -7.76 -3.32 5.16
N ARG A 111 -8.47 -4.41 5.29
CA ARG A 111 -8.43 -5.24 6.49
C ARG A 111 -9.00 -6.62 6.21
N THR A 112 -8.84 -7.54 7.16
CA THR A 112 -9.57 -8.79 7.16
C THR A 112 -11.08 -8.50 7.17
N PRO A 113 -11.87 -9.19 6.36
CA PRO A 113 -13.32 -8.96 6.27
C PRO A 113 -14.01 -9.09 7.62
N ILE A 114 -14.96 -8.21 7.85
CA ILE A 114 -15.87 -8.24 9.01
C ILE A 114 -17.31 -8.08 8.54
N PRO A 115 -18.30 -8.59 9.29
CA PRO A 115 -19.69 -8.43 8.90
C PRO A 115 -20.08 -6.94 8.75
N GLY A 116 -20.82 -6.64 7.70
CA GLY A 116 -21.31 -5.29 7.44
C GLY A 116 -20.33 -4.33 6.76
N LEU A 117 -19.06 -4.71 6.60
CA LEU A 117 -18.10 -3.87 5.89
C LEU A 117 -18.16 -4.17 4.40
N GLU A 118 -18.58 -3.16 3.64
CA GLU A 118 -18.63 -3.23 2.18
C GLU A 118 -17.33 -2.75 1.58
N GLY A 119 -16.93 -3.37 0.47
CA GLY A 119 -15.73 -3.02 -0.25
C GLY A 119 -15.41 -4.05 -1.32
N ILE A 120 -14.20 -3.98 -1.83
CA ILE A 120 -13.69 -4.89 -2.85
C ILE A 120 -12.93 -6.01 -2.14
N ASN A 121 -13.41 -7.25 -2.29
CA ASN A 121 -12.77 -8.42 -1.68
C ASN A 121 -11.76 -9.02 -2.62
N ILE A 122 -10.49 -9.07 -2.19
CA ILE A 122 -9.40 -9.70 -2.94
C ILE A 122 -8.59 -10.53 -1.95
N GLY A 123 -8.47 -11.85 -2.22
CA GLY A 123 -7.77 -12.74 -1.29
C GLY A 123 -8.39 -12.68 0.10
N GLY A 124 -7.56 -12.54 1.11
CA GLY A 124 -7.99 -12.48 2.51
C GLY A 124 -8.35 -11.09 3.02
N HIS A 125 -8.46 -10.08 2.14
CA HIS A 125 -8.71 -8.69 2.53
C HIS A 125 -9.94 -8.11 1.87
N VAL A 126 -10.53 -7.11 2.54
CA VAL A 126 -11.51 -6.21 1.95
C VAL A 126 -10.87 -4.83 1.86
N PHE A 127 -11.00 -4.19 0.69
CA PHE A 127 -10.46 -2.87 0.38
C PHE A 127 -11.60 -1.86 0.31
N TYR A 128 -11.43 -0.71 0.96
CA TYR A 128 -12.48 0.31 1.03
C TYR A 128 -11.93 1.73 1.17
#